data_d83ed7140366f1168b3dfdbd7766f128
#
_entry.id   d83ed7140366f1168b3dfdbd7766f128
#
_cell.length_a   1.000
_cell.length_b   1.000
_cell.length_c   1.000
_cell.angle_alpha   90.00
_cell.angle_beta   90.00
_cell.angle_gamma   90.00
#
_symmetry.space_group_name_H-M   'P 1'
#
loop_
_entity.id
_entity.type
_entity.pdbx_description
1 polymer ?
#
loop_
_entity_poly.entity_id
_entity_poly.type
_entity_poly.pdbx_seq_one_letter_code
_entity_poly.pdbx_strand_id
1 'polypeptide(L)'
;CGTDVRIAHTLMTQGKHDKVFLEKYTTGYPQFEEYLTGKSDNTPKSAAWAAEITGVPEAQIVKLAELMAANRTMLMAGWGMQRQQFGEQKHWMIVTLAAMLGQIGTPGGGFGLSYHFANGGNPTRRSAVLSSMQGSLPGGCDAVDKIPVARIVEALENPGGAYQHNGMD
;
A
#
# COMPACT_ATOMS: atom_id res chain seq x y z
N CYS A 1 2.37 -4.36 -8.86
CA CYS A 1 1.15 -5.03 -9.38
C CYS A 1 1.33 -6.55 -9.57
N GLY A 2 2.50 -7.02 -10.04
CA GLY A 2 2.70 -8.45 -10.27
C GLY A 2 2.41 -9.33 -9.04
N THR A 3 2.94 -9.06 -7.87
CA THR A 3 2.78 -9.85 -6.65
C THR A 3 1.34 -9.83 -6.14
N ASP A 4 0.66 -8.69 -6.18
CA ASP A 4 -0.69 -8.52 -5.63
C ASP A 4 -1.74 -9.29 -6.43
N VAL A 5 -1.66 -9.21 -7.76
CA VAL A 5 -2.56 -9.95 -8.67
C VAL A 5 -2.48 -11.47 -8.45
N ARG A 6 -1.33 -11.97 -8.03
CA ARG A 6 -1.13 -13.39 -7.76
C ARG A 6 -1.59 -13.85 -6.44
N ILE A 7 -1.42 -13.02 -5.43
CA ILE A 7 -2.07 -13.27 -4.15
C ILE A 7 -3.56 -13.43 -4.41
N ALA A 8 -4.16 -12.55 -5.23
CA ALA A 8 -5.54 -12.66 -5.64
C ALA A 8 -5.85 -13.99 -6.36
N HIS A 9 -5.03 -14.36 -7.35
CA HIS A 9 -5.18 -15.64 -8.05
C HIS A 9 -5.07 -16.83 -7.10
N THR A 10 -4.11 -16.82 -6.18
CA THR A 10 -3.92 -17.89 -5.19
C THR A 10 -5.11 -17.98 -4.24
N LEU A 11 -5.59 -16.86 -3.71
CA LEU A 11 -6.79 -16.81 -2.85
C LEU A 11 -8.00 -17.39 -3.57
N MET A 12 -8.18 -17.04 -4.83
CA MET A 12 -9.29 -17.51 -5.66
C MET A 12 -9.19 -19.01 -5.92
N THR A 13 -8.05 -19.50 -6.41
CA THR A 13 -7.87 -20.92 -6.78
C THR A 13 -7.89 -21.86 -5.59
N GLN A 14 -7.46 -21.39 -4.43
CA GLN A 14 -7.55 -22.15 -3.18
C GLN A 14 -8.91 -22.01 -2.47
N GLY A 15 -9.85 -21.24 -3.03
CA GLY A 15 -11.16 -21.01 -2.43
C GLY A 15 -11.11 -20.25 -1.10
N LYS A 16 -10.06 -19.47 -0.87
CA LYS A 16 -9.83 -18.70 0.37
C LYS A 16 -10.34 -17.26 0.32
N HIS A 17 -11.00 -16.85 -0.75
CA HIS A 17 -11.64 -15.55 -0.88
C HIS A 17 -13.08 -15.57 -0.34
N ASP A 18 -13.52 -14.46 0.22
CA ASP A 18 -14.87 -14.31 0.76
C ASP A 18 -15.87 -13.93 -0.35
N LYS A 19 -16.53 -14.94 -0.93
CA LYS A 19 -17.51 -14.76 -2.00
C LYS A 19 -18.72 -13.95 -1.54
N VAL A 20 -19.16 -14.14 -0.31
CA VAL A 20 -20.35 -13.46 0.22
C VAL A 20 -20.09 -11.97 0.34
N PHE A 21 -18.90 -11.59 0.85
CA PHE A 21 -18.48 -10.20 0.90
C PHE A 21 -18.39 -9.59 -0.49
N LEU A 22 -17.76 -10.29 -1.44
CA LEU A 22 -17.59 -9.80 -2.81
C LEU A 22 -18.91 -9.58 -3.51
N GLU A 23 -19.85 -10.53 -3.42
CA GLU A 23 -21.18 -10.40 -4.01
C GLU A 23 -21.98 -9.23 -3.43
N LYS A 24 -21.88 -9.01 -2.12
CA LYS A 24 -22.68 -8.02 -1.41
C LYS A 24 -22.14 -6.59 -1.50
N TYR A 25 -20.81 -6.45 -1.52
CA TYR A 25 -20.16 -5.15 -1.32
C TYR A 25 -19.26 -4.69 -2.46
N THR A 26 -19.14 -5.48 -3.54
CA THR A 26 -18.30 -5.11 -4.68
C THR A 26 -19.07 -5.19 -6.00
N THR A 27 -18.55 -4.49 -6.99
CA THR A 27 -19.00 -4.60 -8.39
C THR A 27 -17.79 -4.91 -9.27
N GLY A 28 -18.01 -5.71 -10.36
CA GLY A 28 -16.95 -6.02 -11.32
C GLY A 28 -16.04 -7.18 -10.91
N TYR A 29 -16.32 -7.89 -9.82
CA TYR A 29 -15.51 -9.06 -9.44
C TYR A 29 -15.51 -10.18 -10.50
N PRO A 30 -16.61 -10.53 -11.17
CA PRO A 30 -16.59 -11.54 -12.23
C PRO A 30 -15.63 -11.21 -13.37
N GLN A 31 -15.55 -9.95 -13.79
CA GLN A 31 -14.59 -9.49 -14.81
C GLN A 31 -13.15 -9.60 -14.33
N PHE A 32 -12.92 -9.31 -13.05
CA PHE A 32 -11.61 -9.49 -12.44
C PHE A 32 -11.20 -10.97 -12.34
N GLU A 33 -12.13 -11.86 -12.03
CA GLU A 33 -11.92 -13.31 -12.04
C GLU A 33 -11.54 -13.84 -13.44
N GLU A 34 -12.20 -13.34 -14.49
CA GLU A 34 -11.84 -13.65 -15.86
C GLU A 34 -10.42 -13.20 -16.22
N TYR A 35 -10.00 -12.03 -15.73
CA TYR A 35 -8.64 -11.55 -15.88
C TYR A 35 -7.64 -12.43 -15.11
N LEU A 36 -7.92 -12.81 -13.87
CA LEU A 36 -7.05 -13.66 -13.06
C LEU A 36 -6.86 -15.05 -13.70
N THR A 37 -7.93 -15.63 -14.24
CA THR A 37 -7.89 -16.94 -14.90
C THR A 37 -7.30 -16.91 -16.31
N GLY A 38 -7.02 -15.72 -16.84
CA GLY A 38 -6.49 -15.55 -18.20
C GLY A 38 -7.54 -15.66 -19.29
N LYS A 39 -8.83 -15.68 -18.97
CA LYS A 39 -9.89 -15.73 -20.00
C LYS A 39 -9.93 -14.48 -20.86
N SER A 40 -9.52 -13.34 -20.34
CA SER A 40 -9.51 -12.06 -21.05
C SER A 40 -8.30 -11.86 -21.97
N ASP A 41 -7.15 -12.49 -21.67
CA ASP A 41 -5.88 -12.24 -22.35
C ASP A 41 -5.03 -13.50 -22.61
N ASN A 42 -5.62 -14.68 -22.45
CA ASN A 42 -5.00 -16.01 -22.57
C ASN A 42 -3.76 -16.20 -21.66
N THR A 43 -3.65 -15.43 -20.58
CA THR A 43 -2.50 -15.48 -19.66
C THR A 43 -2.98 -15.61 -18.20
N PRO A 44 -3.07 -16.83 -17.63
CA PRO A 44 -3.41 -17.01 -16.24
C PRO A 44 -2.40 -16.29 -15.31
N LYS A 45 -2.90 -15.54 -14.35
CA LYS A 45 -2.07 -14.74 -13.43
C LYS A 45 -1.57 -15.61 -12.27
N SER A 46 -0.98 -16.77 -12.60
CA SER A 46 -0.51 -17.76 -11.62
C SER A 46 0.70 -17.29 -10.82
N ALA A 47 1.01 -17.97 -9.72
CA ALA A 47 2.19 -17.68 -8.92
C ALA A 47 3.49 -17.88 -9.72
N ALA A 48 3.55 -18.83 -10.62
CA ALA A 48 4.69 -19.03 -11.52
C ALA A 48 4.88 -17.87 -12.51
N TRP A 49 3.81 -17.45 -13.20
CA TRP A 49 3.83 -16.29 -14.12
C TRP A 49 4.42 -15.06 -13.47
N ALA A 50 4.19 -14.87 -12.28
CA ALA A 50 4.60 -13.68 -11.62
C ALA A 50 5.94 -13.85 -10.88
N ALA A 51 6.42 -15.02 -10.48
CA ALA A 51 7.78 -15.26 -10.04
C ALA A 51 8.75 -14.84 -11.14
N GLU A 52 8.42 -15.13 -12.38
CA GLU A 52 9.18 -14.72 -13.56
C GLU A 52 9.29 -13.19 -13.68
N ILE A 53 8.19 -12.46 -13.45
CA ILE A 53 8.15 -11.00 -13.61
C ILE A 53 8.80 -10.25 -12.44
N THR A 54 8.67 -10.75 -11.21
CA THR A 54 9.08 -9.99 -10.00
C THR A 54 10.31 -10.54 -9.32
N GLY A 55 10.76 -11.72 -9.69
CA GLY A 55 11.86 -12.41 -9.01
C GLY A 55 11.50 -12.93 -7.60
N VAL A 56 10.24 -12.77 -7.15
CA VAL A 56 9.81 -13.34 -5.87
C VAL A 56 9.47 -14.80 -6.05
N PRO A 57 10.08 -15.72 -5.29
CA PRO A 57 9.80 -17.15 -5.41
C PRO A 57 8.32 -17.49 -5.24
N GLU A 58 7.80 -18.36 -6.08
CA GLU A 58 6.40 -18.79 -6.06
C GLU A 58 5.94 -19.23 -4.68
N ALA A 59 6.71 -20.06 -3.99
CA ALA A 59 6.38 -20.56 -2.67
C ALA A 59 6.19 -19.46 -1.62
N GLN A 60 6.92 -18.36 -1.72
CA GLN A 60 6.78 -17.23 -0.80
C GLN A 60 5.46 -16.49 -1.01
N ILE A 61 5.00 -16.42 -2.25
CA ILE A 61 3.75 -15.73 -2.59
C ILE A 61 2.56 -16.56 -2.16
N VAL A 62 2.59 -17.85 -2.41
CA VAL A 62 1.56 -18.78 -1.93
C VAL A 62 1.49 -18.74 -0.41
N LYS A 63 2.62 -18.83 0.27
CA LYS A 63 2.69 -18.72 1.73
C LYS A 63 2.12 -17.39 2.25
N LEU A 64 2.42 -16.27 1.58
CA LEU A 64 1.88 -14.97 1.96
C LEU A 64 0.35 -14.94 1.80
N ALA A 65 -0.18 -15.42 0.68
CA ALA A 65 -1.63 -15.51 0.47
C ALA A 65 -2.32 -16.36 1.56
N GLU A 66 -1.71 -17.47 1.94
CA GLU A 66 -2.22 -18.34 3.00
C GLU A 66 -2.19 -17.67 4.38
N LEU A 67 -1.11 -16.98 4.71
CA LEU A 67 -1.02 -16.21 5.95
C LEU A 67 -2.06 -15.10 6.02
N MET A 68 -2.28 -14.40 4.91
CA MET A 68 -3.30 -13.35 4.82
C MET A 68 -4.71 -13.90 5.02
N ALA A 69 -5.01 -15.05 4.44
CA ALA A 69 -6.32 -15.69 4.57
C ALA A 69 -6.55 -16.31 5.96
N ALA A 70 -5.49 -16.80 6.60
CA ALA A 70 -5.58 -17.46 7.90
C ALA A 70 -5.65 -16.49 9.08
N ASN A 71 -5.30 -15.22 8.88
CA ASN A 71 -5.19 -14.23 9.93
C ASN A 71 -6.05 -13.00 9.66
N ARG A 72 -6.29 -12.22 10.71
CA ARG A 72 -6.82 -10.88 10.53
C ARG A 72 -5.74 -10.00 9.92
N THR A 73 -6.00 -9.48 8.74
CA THR A 73 -5.00 -8.81 7.91
C THR A 73 -5.44 -7.40 7.54
N MET A 74 -4.63 -6.42 7.87
CA MET A 74 -4.75 -5.08 7.33
C MET A 74 -3.66 -4.85 6.29
N LEU A 75 -4.07 -4.50 5.07
CA LEU A 75 -3.16 -4.16 3.98
C LEU A 75 -2.90 -2.66 4.00
N MET A 76 -1.66 -2.28 4.09
CA MET A 76 -1.28 -0.86 4.12
C MET A 76 -0.30 -0.53 3.00
N ALA A 77 -0.51 0.60 2.37
CA ALA A 77 0.38 1.13 1.35
C ALA A 77 0.69 2.60 1.60
N GLY A 78 1.94 2.97 1.36
CA GLY A 78 2.38 4.37 1.39
C GLY A 78 2.27 5.04 0.03
N TRP A 79 2.36 6.36 0.01
CA TRP A 79 2.26 7.16 -1.21
C TRP A 79 3.39 6.89 -2.22
N GLY A 80 4.54 6.40 -1.77
CA GLY A 80 5.64 6.05 -2.66
C GLY A 80 5.27 5.04 -3.74
N MET A 81 4.37 4.11 -3.44
CA MET A 81 3.88 3.12 -4.41
C MET A 81 3.03 3.74 -5.52
N GLN A 82 2.37 4.85 -5.24
CA GLN A 82 1.49 5.55 -6.18
C GLN A 82 2.28 6.53 -7.08
N ARG A 83 3.43 7.03 -6.64
CA ARG A 83 4.20 8.06 -7.34
C ARG A 83 5.06 7.52 -8.48
N GLN A 84 4.42 6.83 -9.41
CA GLN A 84 5.04 6.28 -10.61
C GLN A 84 3.97 6.07 -11.69
N GLN A 85 4.41 5.78 -12.91
CA GLN A 85 3.47 5.47 -13.99
C GLN A 85 2.55 4.32 -13.58
N PHE A 86 1.23 4.51 -13.72
CA PHE A 86 0.17 3.58 -13.29
C PHE A 86 0.21 3.24 -11.79
N GLY A 87 0.70 4.15 -10.97
CA GLY A 87 0.85 3.96 -9.53
C GLY A 87 -0.47 3.75 -8.80
N GLU A 88 -1.56 4.37 -9.27
CA GLU A 88 -2.92 4.23 -8.75
C GLU A 88 -3.42 2.77 -8.78
N GLN A 89 -3.03 2.00 -9.77
CA GLN A 89 -3.44 0.60 -9.89
C GLN A 89 -2.94 -0.26 -8.74
N LYS A 90 -1.81 0.07 -8.13
CA LYS A 90 -1.27 -0.66 -6.98
C LYS A 90 -2.14 -0.50 -5.74
N HIS A 91 -2.59 0.72 -5.48
CA HIS A 91 -3.51 0.98 -4.37
C HIS A 91 -4.87 0.34 -4.63
N TRP A 92 -5.36 0.42 -5.85
CA TRP A 92 -6.58 -0.24 -6.26
C TRP A 92 -6.51 -1.76 -6.04
N MET A 93 -5.40 -2.37 -6.43
CA MET A 93 -5.19 -3.80 -6.23
C MET A 93 -5.14 -4.21 -4.75
N ILE A 94 -4.55 -3.38 -3.88
CA ILE A 94 -4.53 -3.63 -2.44
C ILE A 94 -5.94 -3.56 -1.84
N VAL A 95 -6.77 -2.60 -2.27
CA VAL A 95 -8.19 -2.55 -1.88
C VAL A 95 -8.93 -3.79 -2.36
N THR A 96 -8.67 -4.24 -3.58
CA THR A 96 -9.27 -5.46 -4.14
C THR A 96 -8.89 -6.70 -3.32
N LEU A 97 -7.63 -6.84 -2.92
CA LEU A 97 -7.19 -7.93 -2.03
C LEU A 97 -7.89 -7.87 -0.66
N ALA A 98 -7.99 -6.68 -0.07
CA ALA A 98 -8.70 -6.52 1.19
C ALA A 98 -10.19 -6.91 1.08
N ALA A 99 -10.82 -6.61 -0.05
CA ALA A 99 -12.19 -7.04 -0.35
C ALA A 99 -12.28 -8.56 -0.52
N MET A 100 -11.32 -9.18 -1.22
CA MET A 100 -11.26 -10.64 -1.39
C MET A 100 -11.10 -11.38 -0.06
N LEU A 101 -10.41 -10.78 0.90
CA LEU A 101 -10.29 -11.32 2.27
C LEU A 101 -11.56 -11.12 3.12
N GLY A 102 -12.51 -10.30 2.66
CA GLY A 102 -13.76 -10.02 3.38
C GLY A 102 -13.56 -9.24 4.69
N GLN A 103 -12.44 -8.56 4.85
CA GLN A 103 -12.07 -7.96 6.14
C GLN A 103 -12.22 -6.43 6.20
N ILE A 104 -12.70 -5.80 5.12
CA ILE A 104 -12.95 -4.35 5.11
C ILE A 104 -14.09 -4.03 6.09
N GLY A 105 -13.84 -3.09 6.98
CA GLY A 105 -14.78 -2.70 8.03
C GLY A 105 -14.67 -3.52 9.32
N THR A 106 -13.78 -4.51 9.40
CA THR A 106 -13.50 -5.25 10.63
C THR A 106 -12.36 -4.60 11.44
N PRO A 107 -12.43 -4.60 12.78
CA PRO A 107 -11.33 -4.06 13.59
C PRO A 107 -10.01 -4.78 13.31
N GLY A 108 -8.97 -4.04 12.91
CA GLY A 108 -7.65 -4.56 12.60
C GLY A 108 -7.53 -5.31 11.26
N GLY A 109 -8.57 -5.29 10.44
CA GLY A 109 -8.56 -5.84 9.09
C GLY A 109 -8.78 -4.77 8.02
N GLY A 110 -8.74 -5.16 6.75
CA GLY A 110 -9.09 -4.33 5.62
C GLY A 110 -7.93 -3.57 4.99
N PHE A 111 -8.15 -2.33 4.64
CA PHE A 111 -7.22 -1.50 3.90
C PHE A 111 -6.90 -0.21 4.65
N GLY A 112 -5.63 0.19 4.64
CA GLY A 112 -5.15 1.45 5.21
C GLY A 112 -4.20 2.18 4.27
N LEU A 113 -4.45 3.49 4.08
CA LEU A 113 -3.60 4.38 3.29
C LEU A 113 -2.81 5.29 4.21
N SER A 114 -1.47 5.16 4.18
CA SER A 114 -0.54 6.15 4.75
C SER A 114 -0.88 6.67 6.15
N TYR A 115 -1.24 5.82 7.08
CA TYR A 115 -1.60 6.23 8.45
C TYR A 115 -0.55 7.09 9.15
N HIS A 116 0.70 7.00 8.73
CA HIS A 116 1.81 7.73 9.33
C HIS A 116 1.95 9.17 8.84
N PHE A 117 1.25 9.56 7.78
CA PHE A 117 1.53 10.83 7.10
C PHE A 117 0.40 11.86 7.20
N ALA A 118 -0.84 11.43 7.17
CA ALA A 118 -1.97 12.35 7.18
C ALA A 118 -3.21 11.73 7.81
N ASN A 119 -3.99 12.56 8.51
CA ASN A 119 -5.33 12.20 8.95
C ASN A 119 -6.36 12.18 7.78
N GLY A 120 -5.90 12.11 6.55
CA GLY A 120 -6.69 12.19 5.34
C GLY A 120 -7.64 11.04 5.09
N GLY A 121 -7.79 10.14 6.03
CA GLY A 121 -8.72 9.03 5.95
C GLY A 121 -9.63 8.88 7.16
N ASN A 122 -9.58 9.81 8.12
CA ASN A 122 -10.48 9.76 9.26
C ASN A 122 -11.78 10.53 8.97
N PRO A 123 -12.85 9.86 8.57
CA PRO A 123 -14.10 10.50 8.20
C PRO A 123 -14.82 11.14 9.40
N THR A 124 -14.47 10.76 10.61
CA THR A 124 -15.19 11.21 11.82
C THR A 124 -14.61 12.46 12.44
N ARG A 125 -13.38 12.83 12.12
CA ARG A 125 -12.61 13.96 12.71
C ARG A 125 -12.65 14.00 14.24
N ARG A 126 -12.88 12.86 14.87
CA ARG A 126 -13.03 12.76 16.34
C ARG A 126 -11.73 12.44 17.04
N SER A 127 -10.72 11.99 16.31
CA SER A 127 -9.39 11.78 16.87
C SER A 127 -8.66 13.12 17.00
N ALA A 128 -7.95 13.31 18.10
CA ALA A 128 -7.03 14.42 18.21
C ALA A 128 -6.01 14.37 17.07
N VAL A 129 -5.79 15.50 16.42
CA VAL A 129 -4.71 15.63 15.47
C VAL A 129 -3.42 15.56 16.28
N LEU A 130 -2.68 14.46 16.13
CA LEU A 130 -1.32 14.41 16.65
C LEU A 130 -0.49 15.41 15.86
N SER A 131 -0.01 16.45 16.50
CA SER A 131 0.95 17.36 15.91
C SER A 131 2.17 16.55 15.46
N SER A 132 2.73 16.91 14.30
CA SER A 132 4.01 16.34 13.87
C SER A 132 5.06 16.58 14.96
N MET A 133 6.12 15.79 14.99
CA MET A 133 7.23 16.03 15.93
C MET A 133 7.76 17.46 15.84
N GLN A 134 7.74 18.08 14.67
CA GLN A 134 8.09 19.47 14.47
C GLN A 134 7.19 20.44 15.25
N GLY A 135 5.89 20.20 15.30
CA GLY A 135 4.96 21.01 16.08
C GLY A 135 5.11 20.84 17.59
N SER A 136 5.84 19.82 18.02
CA SER A 136 6.11 19.54 19.44
C SER A 136 7.42 20.19 19.94
N LEU A 137 8.21 20.78 19.04
CA LEU A 137 9.46 21.44 19.40
C LEU A 137 9.19 22.86 19.92
N PRO A 138 9.98 23.33 20.90
CA PRO A 138 9.91 24.72 21.37
C PRO A 138 10.09 25.69 20.21
N GLY A 139 9.14 26.61 20.02
CA GLY A 139 9.15 27.56 18.91
C GLY A 139 8.38 27.12 17.65
N GLY A 140 7.84 25.89 17.63
CA GLY A 140 7.07 25.36 16.51
C GLY A 140 7.89 25.05 15.25
N CYS A 141 7.22 24.86 14.12
CA CYS A 141 7.87 24.51 12.86
C CYS A 141 8.82 25.61 12.32
N ASP A 142 8.58 26.84 12.70
CA ASP A 142 9.35 27.98 12.17
C ASP A 142 10.68 28.19 12.90
N ALA A 143 10.86 27.55 14.05
CA ALA A 143 12.09 27.62 14.85
C ALA A 143 13.11 26.50 14.51
N VAL A 144 12.82 25.68 13.52
CA VAL A 144 13.71 24.57 13.12
C VAL A 144 14.32 24.90 11.77
N ASP A 145 15.62 24.87 11.71
CA ASP A 145 16.36 24.99 10.45
C ASP A 145 15.94 23.87 9.50
N LYS A 146 15.64 24.23 8.26
CA LYS A 146 15.11 23.32 7.26
C LYS A 146 16.13 23.14 6.14
N ILE A 147 16.50 21.90 5.86
CA ILE A 147 17.28 21.58 4.67
C ILE A 147 16.31 21.30 3.53
N PRO A 148 16.32 22.07 2.43
CA PRO A 148 15.55 21.77 1.24
C PRO A 148 15.88 20.38 0.71
N VAL A 149 14.87 19.64 0.24
CA VAL A 149 15.03 18.29 -0.28
C VAL A 149 16.08 18.21 -1.39
N ALA A 150 16.17 19.24 -2.23
CA ALA A 150 17.16 19.33 -3.30
C ALA A 150 18.62 19.45 -2.81
N ARG A 151 18.82 19.78 -1.54
CA ARG A 151 20.15 19.99 -0.94
C ARG A 151 20.56 18.89 0.05
N ILE A 152 19.75 17.85 0.21
CA ILE A 152 20.06 16.73 1.12
C ILE A 152 21.35 16.02 0.72
N VAL A 153 21.61 15.82 -0.56
CA VAL A 153 22.84 15.16 -1.04
C VAL A 153 24.06 15.99 -0.63
N GLU A 154 24.04 17.29 -0.84
CA GLU A 154 25.13 18.19 -0.44
C GLU A 154 25.38 18.17 1.07
N ALA A 155 24.32 18.15 1.88
CA ALA A 155 24.43 18.04 3.32
C ALA A 155 25.04 16.70 3.77
N LEU A 156 24.76 15.62 3.06
CA LEU A 156 25.34 14.30 3.32
C LEU A 156 26.79 14.18 2.86
N GLU A 157 27.17 14.86 1.77
CA GLU A 157 28.55 14.89 1.26
C GLU A 157 29.48 15.74 2.12
N ASN A 158 28.94 16.76 2.82
CA ASN A 158 29.71 17.64 3.68
C ASN A 158 29.09 17.79 5.08
N PRO A 159 29.09 16.75 5.91
CA PRO A 159 28.49 16.77 7.25
C PRO A 159 29.17 17.84 8.13
N GLY A 160 28.36 18.74 8.72
CA GLY A 160 28.85 19.83 9.55
C GLY A 160 29.45 21.01 8.77
N GLY A 161 29.35 20.99 7.46
CA GLY A 161 29.70 22.11 6.61
C GLY A 161 28.72 23.27 6.73
N ALA A 162 29.19 24.50 6.46
CA ALA A 162 28.33 25.67 6.39
C ALA A 162 27.30 25.50 5.26
N TYR A 163 26.05 25.84 5.55
CA TYR A 163 24.94 25.70 4.64
C TYR A 163 24.15 27.01 4.60
N GLN A 164 23.99 27.58 3.41
CA GLN A 164 23.20 28.78 3.21
C GLN A 164 21.99 28.52 2.33
N HIS A 165 20.81 28.85 2.79
CA HIS A 165 19.59 28.83 2.03
C HIS A 165 18.68 30.00 2.38
N ASN A 166 18.32 30.83 1.39
CA ASN A 166 17.45 32.00 1.56
C ASN A 166 17.91 32.98 2.67
N GLY A 167 19.21 33.13 2.84
CA GLY A 167 19.77 34.04 3.84
C GLY A 167 19.80 33.48 5.27
N MET A 168 19.59 32.19 5.45
CA MET A 168 19.84 31.45 6.70
C MET A 168 21.21 30.77 6.59
N ASP A 169 22.07 30.95 7.58
CA ASP A 169 23.36 30.28 7.71
C ASP A 169 23.23 28.90 8.34
#